data_9fb131427675cbc4d69f9d58e35d8ecc
#
_entry.id   9fb131427675cbc4d69f9d58e35d8ecc
#
_cell.length_a   1.000
_cell.length_b   1.000
_cell.length_c   1.000
_cell.angle_alpha   90.00
_cell.angle_beta   90.00
_cell.angle_gamma   90.00
#
_symmetry.space_group_name_H-M   'P 1'
#
loop_
_entity.id
_entity.type
_entity.pdbx_description
1 polymer ?
#
loop_
_entity_poly.entity_id
_entity_poly.type
_entity_poly.pdbx_seq_one_letter_code
_entity_poly.pdbx_strand_id
1 'polypeptide(L)'
;MKTRMNKGLSIWMVLGLLAFDLLAAENQHQAATSVQLVLPAEATPVLLNLGTVLARQIKQRCDVKVATSGDAKLMVELTIQQGIGKEGFRIEDRKGGGVRIVGNDERGLVAGAGKFLRTSRYDQGGFTPGEWRGTSVPTRQARGIYFATHFHNFYHEAPVEDIQHYVEDLALWGLNELVVWYDAHHFNGFEDPEAVKFRKRLHDIMAAAKRIGMDVSLLVIGNEAYGDSPAELRASGGGRGAVYPCAVCPSKPEGMKYILKVLGEEFDWAADLKPRSVWIWPYDPGYCGCAECKPWGSKGFMKCVEEVGKLARQKMPGTKILLSTWYMDQAELTSVMKQLGERKDLVDGLVNEGNILPGASGLGGVDQVPSGASPLQNHGLPVVGFPEISMHNTFPWGGFGATPLTARAQAHWNAQKKGVAGGYPYSEGIYEDLTKIVYSQFYWNDQPSADTVKEYIAFEFSPDAVADVAGVIKTLEQNHHLRWWPGKLEGVKLQMDWFPSKGTKPQADPGAEEAYATMQRVDGLLTPQAKKAWRWRQLYLRALLDSELKTNGGKPNERCNEAFAELIKIYHAENADPAVRPPLPRDWKRK
;
A
#
# COMPACT_ATOMS: atom_id res chain seq x y z
N MET A 1 14.43 -80.70 28.76
CA MET A 1 13.52 -79.65 29.37
C MET A 1 13.83 -78.35 28.70
N LYS A 2 12.95 -77.91 27.84
CA LYS A 2 13.08 -76.59 27.09
C LYS A 2 12.13 -75.63 27.67
N THR A 3 12.66 -74.54 28.25
CA THR A 3 11.91 -73.43 28.81
C THR A 3 11.45 -72.51 27.66
N ARG A 4 10.12 -72.34 27.52
CA ARG A 4 9.55 -71.36 26.62
C ARG A 4 9.47 -70.01 27.40
N MET A 5 10.20 -69.04 26.98
CA MET A 5 10.10 -67.66 27.46
C MET A 5 9.00 -66.88 26.72
N ASN A 6 8.19 -66.19 27.50
CA ASN A 6 7.05 -65.37 27.10
C ASN A 6 7.41 -64.21 26.16
N LYS A 7 6.90 -64.25 24.91
CA LYS A 7 6.97 -63.16 23.95
C LYS A 7 5.76 -62.22 23.93
N GLY A 8 4.92 -62.27 24.98
CA GLY A 8 3.64 -61.56 24.98
C GLY A 8 3.61 -60.12 25.58
N LEU A 9 4.68 -59.72 26.29
CA LEU A 9 4.62 -58.43 27.05
C LEU A 9 5.19 -57.24 26.27
N SER A 10 5.98 -57.45 25.21
CA SER A 10 6.58 -56.33 24.47
C SER A 10 5.67 -55.70 23.40
N ILE A 11 4.64 -56.39 22.93
CA ILE A 11 3.75 -55.89 21.86
C ILE A 11 2.71 -54.89 22.41
N TRP A 12 2.28 -55.03 23.63
CA TRP A 12 1.31 -54.07 24.22
C TRP A 12 1.91 -52.73 24.63
N MET A 13 3.20 -52.67 24.95
CA MET A 13 3.90 -51.41 25.27
C MET A 13 4.21 -50.57 24.04
N VAL A 14 4.48 -51.19 22.91
CA VAL A 14 4.72 -50.48 21.63
C VAL A 14 3.41 -49.97 21.03
N LEU A 15 2.33 -50.72 21.13
CA LEU A 15 0.99 -50.29 20.69
C LEU A 15 0.42 -49.17 21.56
N GLY A 16 0.72 -49.13 22.88
CA GLY A 16 0.31 -48.06 23.78
C GLY A 16 1.04 -46.74 23.50
N LEU A 17 2.34 -46.79 23.15
CA LEU A 17 3.11 -45.57 22.79
C LEU A 17 2.72 -45.04 21.41
N LEU A 18 2.45 -45.89 20.43
CA LEU A 18 1.95 -45.46 19.10
C LEU A 18 0.52 -44.90 19.16
N ALA A 19 -0.33 -45.40 20.07
CA ALA A 19 -1.69 -44.85 20.27
C ALA A 19 -1.65 -43.51 20.99
N PHE A 20 -0.68 -43.28 21.90
CA PHE A 20 -0.51 -41.97 22.56
C PHE A 20 0.08 -40.93 21.61
N ASP A 21 1.01 -41.28 20.72
CA ASP A 21 1.54 -40.39 19.71
C ASP A 21 0.50 -40.07 18.62
N LEU A 22 -0.36 -41.02 18.25
CA LEU A 22 -1.49 -40.77 17.32
C LEU A 22 -2.57 -39.90 17.95
N LEU A 23 -2.90 -40.07 19.23
CA LEU A 23 -3.84 -39.22 19.95
C LEU A 23 -3.26 -37.82 20.21
N ALA A 24 -1.96 -37.68 20.42
CA ALA A 24 -1.28 -36.39 20.51
C ALA A 24 -1.21 -35.68 19.13
N ALA A 25 -1.06 -36.41 18.03
CA ALA A 25 -1.10 -35.87 16.68
C ALA A 25 -2.52 -35.46 16.23
N GLU A 26 -3.57 -36.23 16.62
CA GLU A 26 -4.96 -35.82 16.33
C GLU A 26 -5.40 -34.59 17.12
N ASN A 27 -4.86 -34.35 18.32
CA ASN A 27 -5.18 -33.14 19.09
C ASN A 27 -4.50 -31.86 18.58
N GLN A 28 -3.52 -31.92 17.69
CA GLN A 28 -2.86 -30.73 17.13
C GLN A 28 -3.64 -30.07 15.98
N HIS A 29 -4.69 -30.69 15.45
CA HIS A 29 -5.46 -30.16 14.31
C HIS A 29 -6.89 -29.75 14.63
N GLN A 30 -7.33 -29.77 15.90
CA GLN A 30 -8.67 -29.35 16.23
C GLN A 30 -8.78 -27.83 16.23
N ALA A 31 -9.66 -27.26 15.39
CA ALA A 31 -9.91 -25.84 15.31
C ALA A 31 -10.36 -25.28 16.67
N ALA A 32 -9.70 -24.22 17.12
CA ALA A 32 -10.03 -23.56 18.39
C ALA A 32 -11.30 -22.73 18.24
N THR A 33 -12.25 -22.89 19.17
CA THR A 33 -13.48 -22.10 19.25
C THR A 33 -13.32 -20.83 20.09
N SER A 34 -12.17 -20.67 20.74
CA SER A 34 -11.81 -19.47 21.48
C SER A 34 -10.29 -19.29 21.51
N VAL A 35 -9.85 -18.03 21.45
CA VAL A 35 -8.44 -17.63 21.47
C VAL A 35 -8.21 -16.66 22.62
N GLN A 36 -7.14 -16.90 23.38
CA GLN A 36 -6.64 -15.95 24.38
C GLN A 36 -5.37 -15.29 23.86
N LEU A 37 -5.37 -13.96 23.79
CA LEU A 37 -4.16 -13.17 23.54
C LEU A 37 -3.50 -12.84 24.89
N VAL A 38 -2.25 -13.22 25.04
CA VAL A 38 -1.44 -12.93 26.23
C VAL A 38 -0.47 -11.82 25.87
N LEU A 39 -0.71 -10.63 26.43
CA LEU A 39 0.12 -9.45 26.25
C LEU A 39 1.13 -9.32 27.41
N PRO A 40 2.27 -8.63 27.19
CA PRO A 40 3.17 -8.26 28.30
C PRO A 40 2.43 -7.44 29.37
N ALA A 41 2.85 -7.57 30.63
CA ALA A 41 2.25 -6.82 31.74
C ALA A 41 2.35 -5.30 31.55
N GLU A 42 3.43 -4.83 30.94
CA GLU A 42 3.67 -3.42 30.58
C GLU A 42 3.55 -3.24 29.05
N ALA A 43 2.36 -3.55 28.51
CA ALA A 43 2.10 -3.39 27.09
C ALA A 43 2.05 -1.91 26.70
N THR A 44 2.83 -1.54 25.68
CA THR A 44 2.80 -0.20 25.10
C THR A 44 1.49 0.05 24.33
N PRO A 45 1.14 1.30 24.01
CA PRO A 45 -0.03 1.60 23.17
C PRO A 45 -0.05 0.83 21.85
N VAL A 46 1.11 0.62 21.22
CA VAL A 46 1.23 -0.17 19.98
C VAL A 46 0.84 -1.64 20.22
N LEU A 47 1.30 -2.23 21.30
CA LEU A 47 0.97 -3.62 21.66
C LEU A 47 -0.51 -3.80 22.02
N LEU A 48 -1.08 -2.85 22.73
CA LEU A 48 -2.53 -2.84 23.06
C LEU A 48 -3.37 -2.75 21.77
N ASN A 49 -2.99 -1.86 20.86
CA ASN A 49 -3.65 -1.76 19.56
C ASN A 49 -3.47 -3.04 18.73
N LEU A 50 -2.27 -3.63 18.70
CA LEU A 50 -2.02 -4.90 18.02
C LEU A 50 -2.93 -6.03 18.55
N GLY A 51 -3.14 -6.09 19.85
CA GLY A 51 -4.10 -7.04 20.46
C GLY A 51 -5.52 -6.85 19.93
N THR A 52 -5.96 -5.60 19.82
CA THR A 52 -7.27 -5.23 19.23
C THR A 52 -7.35 -5.62 17.76
N VAL A 53 -6.30 -5.33 16.98
CA VAL A 53 -6.22 -5.68 15.55
C VAL A 53 -6.27 -7.19 15.35
N LEU A 54 -5.50 -7.98 16.12
CA LEU A 54 -5.54 -9.44 16.06
C LEU A 54 -6.93 -9.99 16.38
N ALA A 55 -7.57 -9.48 17.43
CA ALA A 55 -8.92 -9.89 17.80
C ALA A 55 -9.93 -9.60 16.68
N ARG A 56 -9.86 -8.41 16.08
CA ARG A 56 -10.67 -8.01 14.93
C ARG A 56 -10.45 -8.94 13.73
N GLN A 57 -9.19 -9.18 13.36
CA GLN A 57 -8.82 -10.01 12.21
C GLN A 57 -9.33 -11.46 12.34
N ILE A 58 -9.17 -12.08 13.51
CA ILE A 58 -9.66 -13.45 13.74
C ILE A 58 -11.19 -13.47 13.75
N LYS A 59 -11.83 -12.56 14.48
CA LYS A 59 -13.30 -12.50 14.59
C LYS A 59 -13.97 -12.28 13.25
N GLN A 60 -13.46 -11.37 12.42
CA GLN A 60 -14.03 -11.07 11.11
C GLN A 60 -13.95 -12.23 10.12
N ARG A 61 -12.95 -13.12 10.27
CA ARG A 61 -12.75 -14.25 9.33
C ARG A 61 -13.48 -15.53 9.75
N CYS A 62 -13.62 -15.80 11.02
CA CYS A 62 -14.17 -17.09 11.48
C CYS A 62 -15.14 -16.99 12.67
N ASP A 63 -15.50 -15.79 13.10
CA ASP A 63 -16.43 -15.52 14.22
C ASP A 63 -16.03 -16.18 15.56
N VAL A 64 -14.74 -16.47 15.75
CA VAL A 64 -14.21 -17.05 16.96
C VAL A 64 -14.02 -15.97 18.02
N LYS A 65 -14.38 -16.29 19.28
CA LYS A 65 -14.19 -15.38 20.41
C LYS A 65 -12.70 -15.21 20.71
N VAL A 66 -12.26 -13.96 20.75
CA VAL A 66 -10.89 -13.60 21.15
C VAL A 66 -10.96 -12.72 22.40
N ALA A 67 -10.16 -13.04 23.42
CA ALA A 67 -10.11 -12.30 24.67
C ALA A 67 -8.66 -12.19 25.19
N THR A 68 -8.41 -11.26 26.10
CA THR A 68 -7.11 -11.09 26.76
C THR A 68 -7.05 -11.78 28.14
N SER A 69 -8.17 -12.36 28.59
CA SER A 69 -8.27 -13.08 29.89
C SER A 69 -9.33 -14.17 29.82
N GLY A 70 -9.26 -15.15 30.71
CA GLY A 70 -10.17 -16.28 30.79
C GLY A 70 -9.63 -17.56 30.17
N ASP A 71 -10.38 -18.65 30.26
CA ASP A 71 -10.01 -19.93 29.67
C ASP A 71 -10.30 -19.92 28.17
N ALA A 72 -9.30 -20.25 27.37
CA ALA A 72 -9.44 -20.40 25.93
C ALA A 72 -8.80 -21.70 25.44
N LYS A 73 -9.26 -22.19 24.29
CA LYS A 73 -8.74 -23.41 23.66
C LYS A 73 -7.36 -23.21 23.04
N LEU A 74 -7.03 -22.00 22.66
CA LEU A 74 -5.75 -21.63 22.10
C LEU A 74 -5.21 -20.38 22.79
N MET A 75 -3.95 -20.42 23.20
CA MET A 75 -3.22 -19.26 23.72
C MET A 75 -2.24 -18.74 22.67
N VAL A 76 -2.26 -17.43 22.43
CA VAL A 76 -1.30 -16.72 21.57
C VAL A 76 -0.60 -15.66 22.42
N GLU A 77 0.68 -15.91 22.72
CA GLU A 77 1.51 -15.02 23.53
C GLU A 77 2.29 -14.06 22.64
N LEU A 78 2.18 -12.77 22.94
CA LEU A 78 2.92 -11.69 22.27
C LEU A 78 4.02 -11.18 23.20
N THR A 79 5.26 -11.11 22.74
CA THR A 79 6.37 -10.63 23.56
C THR A 79 7.44 -9.93 22.73
N ILE A 80 8.23 -9.08 23.37
CA ILE A 80 9.39 -8.43 22.75
C ILE A 80 10.66 -9.00 23.39
N GLN A 81 11.60 -9.41 22.55
CA GLN A 81 12.92 -9.87 22.94
C GLN A 81 13.94 -9.44 21.90
N GLN A 82 14.88 -8.59 22.31
CA GLN A 82 15.96 -8.14 21.43
C GLN A 82 16.90 -9.29 21.00
N GLY A 83 17.67 -9.06 19.93
CA GLY A 83 18.66 -10.03 19.41
C GLY A 83 18.21 -10.83 18.20
N ILE A 84 16.97 -10.60 17.70
CA ILE A 84 16.48 -11.23 16.46
C ILE A 84 16.98 -10.48 15.20
N GLY A 85 17.21 -9.19 15.32
CA GLY A 85 17.46 -8.25 14.23
C GLY A 85 16.36 -7.20 14.13
N LYS A 86 16.73 -5.99 13.74
CA LYS A 86 15.81 -4.84 13.68
C LYS A 86 14.55 -5.17 12.90
N GLU A 87 13.38 -4.90 13.51
CA GLU A 87 12.05 -5.18 12.97
C GLU A 87 11.81 -6.67 12.61
N GLY A 88 12.70 -7.57 13.08
CA GLY A 88 12.57 -9.01 12.91
C GLY A 88 11.64 -9.64 13.95
N PHE A 89 11.19 -10.84 13.65
CA PHE A 89 10.35 -11.63 14.55
C PHE A 89 10.71 -13.11 14.52
N ARG A 90 10.23 -13.84 15.54
CA ARG A 90 10.26 -15.29 15.61
C ARG A 90 8.88 -15.80 16.07
N ILE A 91 8.40 -16.88 15.43
CA ILE A 91 7.22 -17.62 15.87
C ILE A 91 7.68 -19.00 16.34
N GLU A 92 7.23 -19.38 17.51
CA GLU A 92 7.62 -20.64 18.17
C GLU A 92 6.44 -21.25 18.93
N ASP A 93 6.55 -22.52 19.29
CA ASP A 93 5.56 -23.13 20.17
C ASP A 93 5.69 -22.59 21.59
N ARG A 94 4.55 -22.28 22.20
CA ARG A 94 4.50 -21.80 23.58
C ARG A 94 4.66 -22.98 24.56
N LYS A 95 5.50 -22.83 25.59
CA LYS A 95 5.57 -23.79 26.70
C LYS A 95 4.21 -23.87 27.39
N GLY A 96 3.66 -25.08 27.49
CA GLY A 96 2.32 -25.30 28.04
C GLY A 96 1.19 -25.21 27.01
N GLY A 97 1.49 -25.17 25.73
CA GLY A 97 0.55 -25.19 24.61
C GLY A 97 0.25 -23.81 24.02
N GLY A 98 -0.06 -23.80 22.74
CA GLY A 98 -0.32 -22.58 21.96
C GLY A 98 0.89 -22.07 21.20
N VAL A 99 0.83 -20.81 20.77
CA VAL A 99 1.83 -20.14 19.91
C VAL A 99 2.42 -18.94 20.63
N ARG A 100 3.72 -18.73 20.48
CA ARG A 100 4.43 -17.56 20.97
C ARG A 100 5.00 -16.78 19.79
N ILE A 101 4.66 -15.50 19.72
CA ILE A 101 5.16 -14.56 18.72
C ILE A 101 6.11 -13.59 19.41
N VAL A 102 7.36 -13.59 18.99
CA VAL A 102 8.44 -12.79 19.57
C VAL A 102 8.88 -11.75 18.55
N GLY A 103 8.69 -10.47 18.84
CA GLY A 103 9.28 -9.37 18.06
C GLY A 103 10.62 -8.93 18.62
N ASN A 104 11.58 -8.55 17.78
CA ASN A 104 12.79 -7.85 18.24
C ASN A 104 12.45 -6.47 18.84
N ASP A 105 11.40 -5.89 18.33
CA ASP A 105 10.81 -4.61 18.68
C ASP A 105 9.31 -4.64 18.33
N GLU A 106 8.60 -3.53 18.56
CA GLU A 106 7.16 -3.44 18.28
C GLU A 106 6.81 -3.76 16.82
N ARG A 107 7.59 -3.24 15.86
CA ARG A 107 7.36 -3.48 14.42
C ARG A 107 7.59 -4.93 14.04
N GLY A 108 8.63 -5.54 14.60
CA GLY A 108 8.87 -6.97 14.46
C GLY A 108 7.71 -7.79 14.99
N LEU A 109 7.14 -7.40 16.13
CA LEU A 109 5.98 -8.09 16.69
C LEU A 109 4.73 -7.93 15.82
N VAL A 110 4.46 -6.75 15.26
CA VAL A 110 3.36 -6.50 14.31
C VAL A 110 3.51 -7.38 13.06
N ALA A 111 4.70 -7.42 12.47
CA ALA A 111 4.97 -8.25 11.30
C ALA A 111 4.85 -9.75 11.61
N GLY A 112 5.31 -10.18 12.80
CA GLY A 112 5.18 -11.55 13.30
C GLY A 112 3.71 -11.95 13.51
N ALA A 113 2.91 -11.07 14.08
CA ALA A 113 1.47 -11.24 14.21
C ALA A 113 0.79 -11.37 12.83
N GLY A 114 1.19 -10.54 11.87
CA GLY A 114 0.76 -10.67 10.48
C GLY A 114 1.14 -12.02 9.87
N LYS A 115 2.38 -12.49 10.05
CA LYS A 115 2.80 -13.81 9.55
C LYS A 115 2.01 -14.94 10.20
N PHE A 116 1.77 -14.87 11.51
CA PHE A 116 0.92 -15.81 12.23
C PHE A 116 -0.48 -15.88 11.62
N LEU A 117 -1.13 -14.72 11.41
CA LEU A 117 -2.45 -14.66 10.80
C LEU A 117 -2.45 -15.27 9.38
N ARG A 118 -1.49 -14.91 8.54
CA ARG A 118 -1.42 -15.35 7.13
C ARG A 118 -1.19 -16.85 6.96
N THR A 119 -0.61 -17.50 7.95
CA THR A 119 -0.36 -18.94 7.92
C THR A 119 -1.41 -19.75 8.67
N SER A 120 -2.36 -19.10 9.33
CA SER A 120 -3.48 -19.74 10.04
C SER A 120 -4.65 -20.04 9.11
N ARG A 121 -5.52 -20.97 9.54
CA ARG A 121 -6.74 -21.34 8.82
C ARG A 121 -7.99 -20.85 9.57
N TYR A 122 -8.96 -20.40 8.81
CA TYR A 122 -10.20 -19.80 9.28
C TYR A 122 -11.40 -20.59 8.73
N ASP A 123 -12.00 -21.41 9.59
CA ASP A 123 -13.22 -22.14 9.29
C ASP A 123 -14.40 -21.47 10.01
N GLN A 124 -15.62 -21.75 9.60
CA GLN A 124 -16.79 -21.17 10.27
C GLN A 124 -16.86 -21.61 11.75
N GLY A 125 -16.66 -20.67 12.69
CA GLY A 125 -16.64 -20.95 14.12
C GLY A 125 -15.37 -21.64 14.62
N GLY A 126 -14.30 -21.73 13.80
CA GLY A 126 -13.05 -22.38 14.15
C GLY A 126 -11.81 -21.65 13.64
N PHE A 127 -10.78 -21.57 14.48
CA PHE A 127 -9.47 -20.99 14.17
C PHE A 127 -8.38 -22.02 14.40
N THR A 128 -7.59 -22.31 13.36
CA THR A 128 -6.46 -23.23 13.48
C THR A 128 -5.16 -22.46 13.25
N PRO A 129 -4.25 -22.40 14.25
CA PRO A 129 -2.97 -21.72 14.09
C PRO A 129 -2.14 -22.45 13.02
N GLY A 130 -1.49 -21.68 12.16
CA GLY A 130 -0.59 -22.23 11.14
C GLY A 130 0.63 -22.93 11.76
N GLU A 131 1.21 -23.83 11.00
CA GLU A 131 2.38 -24.62 11.43
C GLU A 131 3.71 -23.89 11.25
N TRP A 132 3.70 -22.72 10.62
CA TRP A 132 4.93 -21.98 10.38
C TRP A 132 5.62 -21.61 11.70
N ARG A 133 6.86 -22.07 11.84
CA ARG A 133 7.76 -21.73 12.95
C ARG A 133 9.09 -21.27 12.37
N GLY A 134 9.71 -20.29 12.99
CA GLY A 134 10.99 -19.77 12.50
C GLY A 134 11.21 -18.33 12.80
N THR A 135 12.30 -17.79 12.24
CA THR A 135 12.72 -16.39 12.37
C THR A 135 12.68 -15.73 11.00
N SER A 136 12.22 -14.47 10.98
CA SER A 136 12.24 -13.65 9.77
C SER A 136 12.65 -12.22 10.11
N VAL A 137 13.55 -11.65 9.29
CA VAL A 137 14.06 -10.29 9.46
C VAL A 137 13.99 -9.57 8.11
N PRO A 138 13.50 -8.33 8.08
CA PRO A 138 13.39 -7.62 6.81
C PRO A 138 14.76 -7.24 6.25
N THR A 139 14.91 -7.36 4.94
CA THR A 139 16.17 -7.05 4.23
C THR A 139 16.26 -5.58 3.80
N ARG A 140 15.11 -4.89 3.68
CA ARG A 140 15.05 -3.48 3.29
C ARG A 140 14.53 -2.61 4.43
N GLN A 141 15.14 -1.43 4.60
CA GLN A 141 14.75 -0.50 5.66
C GLN A 141 13.51 0.32 5.29
N ALA A 142 13.39 0.72 4.03
CA ALA A 142 12.24 1.44 3.49
C ALA A 142 11.21 0.45 2.95
N ARG A 143 10.12 0.28 3.67
CA ARG A 143 8.99 -0.58 3.31
C ARG A 143 7.71 0.19 3.52
N GLY A 144 7.54 1.22 2.71
CA GLY A 144 6.43 2.15 2.87
C GLY A 144 5.34 1.98 1.84
N ILE A 145 4.36 2.86 1.96
CA ILE A 145 3.28 3.08 1.02
C ILE A 145 3.02 4.58 0.89
N TYR A 146 2.76 5.03 -0.32
CA TYR A 146 2.29 6.39 -0.56
C TYR A 146 0.80 6.37 -0.90
N PHE A 147 0.00 7.07 -0.12
CA PHE A 147 -1.41 7.31 -0.44
C PHE A 147 -1.52 8.60 -1.26
N ALA A 148 -2.05 8.46 -2.46
CA ALA A 148 -2.19 9.55 -3.43
C ALA A 148 -3.32 10.52 -3.03
N THR A 149 -3.15 11.20 -1.91
CA THR A 149 -4.14 12.13 -1.32
C THR A 149 -4.24 13.48 -2.03
N HIS A 150 -3.58 13.64 -3.17
CA HIS A 150 -3.65 14.80 -4.05
C HIS A 150 -4.65 14.65 -5.21
N PHE A 151 -5.22 13.47 -5.39
CA PHE A 151 -6.34 13.24 -6.30
C PHE A 151 -7.55 12.76 -5.52
N HIS A 152 -8.74 13.18 -5.93
CA HIS A 152 -9.98 12.71 -5.33
C HIS A 152 -10.18 11.22 -5.59
N ASN A 153 -10.14 10.41 -4.55
CA ASN A 153 -10.16 8.95 -4.63
C ASN A 153 -10.67 8.31 -3.33
N PHE A 154 -10.46 7.02 -3.17
CA PHE A 154 -10.85 6.23 -1.99
C PHE A 154 -10.46 6.89 -0.66
N TYR A 155 -9.27 7.47 -0.56
CA TYR A 155 -8.80 8.10 0.68
C TYR A 155 -9.55 9.39 1.07
N HIS A 156 -10.33 9.96 0.14
CA HIS A 156 -11.21 11.10 0.40
C HIS A 156 -12.61 10.68 0.82
N GLU A 157 -13.15 9.62 0.22
CA GLU A 157 -14.55 9.24 0.35
C GLU A 157 -14.80 8.15 1.39
N ALA A 158 -13.93 7.14 1.49
CA ALA A 158 -14.14 6.05 2.42
C ALA A 158 -14.21 6.54 3.87
N PRO A 159 -15.02 5.93 4.74
CA PRO A 159 -14.98 6.20 6.17
C PRO A 159 -13.56 6.17 6.71
N VAL A 160 -13.19 7.12 7.56
CA VAL A 160 -11.82 7.21 8.12
C VAL A 160 -11.45 5.91 8.83
N GLU A 161 -12.40 5.28 9.51
CA GLU A 161 -12.21 3.99 10.19
C GLU A 161 -11.82 2.87 9.22
N ASP A 162 -12.41 2.81 8.03
CA ASP A 162 -12.05 1.80 7.02
C ASP A 162 -10.63 2.00 6.51
N ILE A 163 -10.21 3.26 6.33
CA ILE A 163 -8.83 3.57 5.94
C ILE A 163 -7.86 3.24 7.08
N GLN A 164 -8.23 3.50 8.34
CA GLN A 164 -7.43 3.15 9.51
C GLN A 164 -7.23 1.63 9.61
N HIS A 165 -8.30 0.85 9.43
CA HIS A 165 -8.21 -0.61 9.37
C HIS A 165 -7.34 -1.08 8.21
N TYR A 166 -7.42 -0.39 7.07
CA TYR A 166 -6.59 -0.72 5.92
C TYR A 166 -5.09 -0.45 6.16
N VAL A 167 -4.76 0.64 6.84
CA VAL A 167 -3.38 0.93 7.28
C VAL A 167 -2.86 -0.17 8.24
N GLU A 168 -3.70 -0.63 9.17
CA GLU A 168 -3.38 -1.73 10.07
C GLU A 168 -3.12 -3.04 9.29
N ASP A 169 -3.94 -3.35 8.29
CA ASP A 169 -3.75 -4.51 7.42
C ASP A 169 -2.40 -4.44 6.69
N LEU A 170 -2.05 -3.28 6.13
CA LEU A 170 -0.76 -3.07 5.46
C LEU A 170 0.44 -3.23 6.41
N ALA A 171 0.33 -2.78 7.66
CA ALA A 171 1.34 -2.99 8.68
C ALA A 171 1.54 -4.47 9.02
N LEU A 172 0.47 -5.26 9.09
CA LEU A 172 0.52 -6.71 9.27
C LEU A 172 1.25 -7.43 8.12
N TRP A 173 1.28 -6.85 6.92
CA TRP A 173 2.08 -7.33 5.81
C TRP A 173 3.53 -6.81 5.81
N GLY A 174 3.94 -6.09 6.86
CA GLY A 174 5.31 -5.67 7.09
C GLY A 174 5.68 -4.30 6.51
N LEU A 175 4.70 -3.51 6.06
CA LEU A 175 4.93 -2.10 5.74
C LEU A 175 5.18 -1.31 7.02
N ASN A 176 6.12 -0.36 6.97
CA ASN A 176 6.59 0.36 8.16
C ASN A 176 6.52 1.88 8.06
N GLU A 177 6.02 2.43 6.97
CA GLU A 177 5.90 3.88 6.78
C GLU A 177 4.75 4.25 5.85
N LEU A 178 3.95 5.24 6.23
CA LEU A 178 2.91 5.84 5.42
C LEU A 178 3.33 7.25 4.99
N VAL A 179 3.28 7.53 3.70
CA VAL A 179 3.51 8.86 3.13
C VAL A 179 2.21 9.43 2.60
N VAL A 180 1.93 10.68 2.91
CA VAL A 180 0.77 11.42 2.41
C VAL A 180 1.19 12.79 1.90
N TRP A 181 0.35 13.40 1.07
CA TRP A 181 0.49 14.77 0.62
C TRP A 181 -0.77 15.56 0.92
N TYR A 182 -0.64 16.66 1.66
CA TYR A 182 -1.76 17.53 1.98
C TYR A 182 -2.27 18.30 0.77
N ASP A 183 -1.39 18.71 -0.15
CA ASP A 183 -1.67 19.39 -1.41
C ASP A 183 -2.46 20.72 -1.23
N ALA A 184 -1.76 21.70 -0.71
CA ALA A 184 -2.33 23.01 -0.36
C ALA A 184 -3.03 23.74 -1.51
N HIS A 185 -2.66 23.46 -2.77
CA HIS A 185 -3.20 24.16 -3.94
C HIS A 185 -4.72 23.97 -4.15
N HIS A 186 -5.32 22.95 -3.53
CA HIS A 186 -6.76 22.72 -3.59
C HIS A 186 -7.57 23.68 -2.72
N PHE A 187 -6.94 24.44 -1.85
CA PHE A 187 -7.59 25.27 -0.83
C PHE A 187 -7.19 26.73 -0.97
N ASN A 188 -8.03 27.65 -0.45
CA ASN A 188 -7.79 29.10 -0.50
C ASN A 188 -7.01 29.61 0.72
N GLY A 189 -6.38 28.76 1.48
CA GLY A 189 -5.58 29.13 2.64
C GLY A 189 -5.63 28.07 3.73
N PHE A 190 -4.78 28.23 4.74
CA PHE A 190 -4.68 27.26 5.84
C PHE A 190 -6.00 27.15 6.63
N GLU A 191 -6.70 28.26 6.84
CA GLU A 191 -7.96 28.32 7.58
C GLU A 191 -9.22 28.08 6.72
N ASP A 192 -9.06 27.75 5.44
CA ASP A 192 -10.17 27.33 4.60
C ASP A 192 -10.92 26.15 5.28
N PRO A 193 -12.26 26.23 5.47
CA PRO A 193 -13.01 25.17 6.14
C PRO A 193 -12.83 23.77 5.53
N GLU A 194 -12.68 23.67 4.22
CA GLU A 194 -12.42 22.39 3.55
C GLU A 194 -10.97 21.92 3.79
N ALA A 195 -10.01 22.84 3.85
CA ALA A 195 -8.64 22.54 4.26
C ALA A 195 -8.58 21.98 5.69
N VAL A 196 -9.28 22.60 6.62
CA VAL A 196 -9.35 22.16 8.03
C VAL A 196 -9.92 20.75 8.13
N LYS A 197 -11.03 20.45 7.42
CA LYS A 197 -11.62 19.11 7.38
C LYS A 197 -10.65 18.09 6.80
N PHE A 198 -9.98 18.44 5.70
CA PHE A 198 -9.07 17.52 5.03
C PHE A 198 -7.81 17.26 5.86
N ARG A 199 -7.22 18.29 6.48
CA ARG A 199 -6.10 18.10 7.40
C ARG A 199 -6.47 17.20 8.57
N LYS A 200 -7.67 17.40 9.16
CA LYS A 200 -8.14 16.50 10.23
C LYS A 200 -8.21 15.06 9.75
N ARG A 201 -8.77 14.83 8.57
CA ARG A 201 -8.86 13.49 7.96
C ARG A 201 -7.48 12.85 7.75
N LEU A 202 -6.54 13.58 7.15
CA LEU A 202 -5.17 13.09 6.95
C LEU A 202 -4.46 12.81 8.27
N HIS A 203 -4.64 13.69 9.26
CA HIS A 203 -4.07 13.49 10.60
C HIS A 203 -4.61 12.22 11.25
N ASP A 204 -5.91 11.97 11.18
CA ASP A 204 -6.55 10.76 11.74
C ASP A 204 -6.02 9.48 11.06
N ILE A 205 -5.77 9.52 9.75
CA ILE A 205 -5.17 8.41 8.97
C ILE A 205 -3.71 8.19 9.39
N MET A 206 -2.91 9.25 9.45
CA MET A 206 -1.51 9.17 9.89
C MET A 206 -1.38 8.70 11.34
N ALA A 207 -2.27 9.16 12.23
CA ALA A 207 -2.31 8.72 13.62
C ALA A 207 -2.59 7.21 13.74
N ALA A 208 -3.40 6.63 12.85
CA ALA A 208 -3.60 5.17 12.80
C ALA A 208 -2.30 4.43 12.45
N ALA A 209 -1.52 4.93 11.49
CA ALA A 209 -0.20 4.37 11.18
C ALA A 209 0.73 4.40 12.41
N LYS A 210 0.75 5.52 13.15
CA LYS A 210 1.51 5.61 14.40
C LYS A 210 1.03 4.62 15.46
N ARG A 211 -0.29 4.45 15.62
CA ARG A 211 -0.87 3.52 16.61
C ARG A 211 -0.49 2.05 16.36
N ILE A 212 -0.27 1.67 15.09
CA ILE A 212 0.21 0.31 14.75
C ILE A 212 1.74 0.22 14.64
N GLY A 213 2.48 1.27 14.99
CA GLY A 213 3.93 1.29 15.01
C GLY A 213 4.60 1.68 13.69
N MET A 214 3.86 2.08 12.66
CA MET A 214 4.43 2.63 11.44
C MET A 214 4.95 4.06 11.66
N ASP A 215 5.92 4.47 10.85
CA ASP A 215 6.27 5.88 10.70
C ASP A 215 5.28 6.57 9.76
N VAL A 216 5.28 7.90 9.80
CA VAL A 216 4.58 8.75 8.84
C VAL A 216 5.56 9.73 8.21
N SER A 217 5.27 10.16 6.99
CA SER A 217 6.07 11.14 6.25
C SER A 217 5.17 12.01 5.38
N LEU A 218 5.67 13.19 5.03
CA LEU A 218 4.96 14.15 4.20
C LEU A 218 5.63 14.25 2.83
N LEU A 219 4.83 14.35 1.77
CA LEU A 219 5.27 14.82 0.48
C LEU A 219 4.83 16.27 0.31
N VAL A 220 5.70 17.13 -0.19
CA VAL A 220 5.41 18.53 -0.50
C VAL A 220 5.98 18.89 -1.87
N ILE A 221 5.36 19.85 -2.55
CA ILE A 221 5.91 20.40 -3.79
C ILE A 221 6.85 21.55 -3.42
N GLY A 222 8.02 21.61 -4.06
CA GLY A 222 9.06 22.58 -3.71
C GLY A 222 8.63 24.05 -3.71
N ASN A 223 7.66 24.42 -4.57
CA ASN A 223 7.12 25.78 -4.65
C ASN A 223 5.58 25.81 -4.47
N GLU A 224 5.09 25.01 -3.56
CA GLU A 224 3.67 24.87 -3.23
C GLU A 224 3.07 26.15 -2.66
N ALA A 225 1.78 26.35 -2.94
CA ALA A 225 1.03 27.49 -2.45
C ALA A 225 -0.47 27.20 -2.48
N TYR A 226 -1.23 27.96 -1.67
CA TYR A 226 -2.70 27.95 -1.72
C TYR A 226 -3.24 28.60 -2.98
N GLY A 227 -4.49 28.27 -3.35
CA GLY A 227 -5.18 28.80 -4.52
C GLY A 227 -5.30 30.33 -4.54
N ASP A 228 -5.32 30.98 -3.39
CA ASP A 228 -5.37 32.42 -3.21
C ASP A 228 -4.00 33.12 -3.21
N SER A 229 -2.93 32.42 -3.56
CA SER A 229 -1.59 33.00 -3.60
C SER A 229 -1.54 34.31 -4.37
N PRO A 230 -0.78 35.35 -3.88
CA PRO A 230 -0.70 36.66 -4.54
C PRO A 230 -0.22 36.54 -5.99
N ALA A 231 -0.95 37.12 -6.93
CA ALA A 231 -0.69 36.98 -8.36
C ALA A 231 0.73 37.44 -8.77
N GLU A 232 1.23 38.50 -8.12
CA GLU A 232 2.58 39.05 -8.35
C GLU A 232 3.70 38.11 -7.90
N LEU A 233 3.42 37.15 -6.99
CA LEU A 233 4.38 36.16 -6.52
C LEU A 233 4.37 34.89 -7.36
N ARG A 234 3.32 34.67 -8.16
CA ARG A 234 3.13 33.42 -8.89
C ARG A 234 4.28 33.09 -9.83
N ALA A 235 4.47 31.80 -10.02
CA ALA A 235 5.46 31.26 -10.94
C ALA A 235 5.07 31.53 -12.39
N SER A 236 6.05 31.73 -13.25
CA SER A 236 5.80 31.81 -14.70
C SER A 236 5.65 30.40 -15.29
N GLY A 237 4.64 30.24 -16.17
CA GLY A 237 4.32 28.97 -16.82
C GLY A 237 5.30 28.55 -17.92
N GLY A 238 5.02 27.43 -18.56
CA GLY A 238 5.70 26.94 -19.77
C GLY A 238 6.85 25.97 -19.50
N GLY A 239 6.66 24.97 -18.64
CA GLY A 239 7.61 23.91 -18.36
C GLY A 239 7.09 22.50 -18.65
N ARG A 240 7.84 21.50 -18.23
CA ARG A 240 7.42 20.10 -18.21
C ARG A 240 6.33 19.90 -17.17
N GLY A 241 5.29 19.20 -17.53
CA GLY A 241 4.16 18.95 -16.64
C GLY A 241 3.19 20.12 -16.51
N ALA A 242 2.17 19.95 -15.70
CA ALA A 242 1.20 20.96 -15.38
C ALA A 242 1.71 21.82 -14.23
N VAL A 243 1.76 23.13 -14.45
CA VAL A 243 2.06 24.07 -13.36
C VAL A 243 0.74 24.45 -12.70
N TYR A 244 0.64 24.26 -11.41
CA TYR A 244 -0.49 24.82 -10.68
C TYR A 244 -0.42 26.36 -10.76
N PRO A 245 -1.47 27.04 -11.23
CA PRO A 245 -1.44 28.51 -11.39
C PRO A 245 -1.16 29.27 -10.10
N CYS A 246 -1.40 28.64 -8.93
CA CYS A 246 -1.10 29.21 -7.63
C CYS A 246 0.37 29.03 -7.20
N ALA A 247 1.13 28.13 -7.84
CA ALA A 247 2.52 27.92 -7.49
C ALA A 247 3.32 29.23 -7.51
N VAL A 248 4.22 29.38 -6.54
CA VAL A 248 4.94 30.64 -6.31
C VAL A 248 6.38 30.55 -6.79
N CYS A 249 6.92 31.66 -7.30
CA CYS A 249 8.30 31.73 -7.77
C CYS A 249 9.31 31.87 -6.61
N PRO A 250 10.18 30.88 -6.37
CA PRO A 250 11.15 30.94 -5.28
C PRO A 250 12.29 31.94 -5.48
N SER A 251 12.42 32.49 -6.68
CA SER A 251 13.46 33.50 -6.98
C SER A 251 13.01 34.93 -6.70
N LYS A 252 11.72 35.14 -6.41
CA LYS A 252 11.24 36.40 -5.85
C LYS A 252 11.42 36.37 -4.35
N PRO A 253 12.03 37.39 -3.70
CA PRO A 253 12.27 37.38 -2.25
C PRO A 253 11.00 37.11 -1.42
N GLU A 254 9.92 37.81 -1.71
CA GLU A 254 8.63 37.59 -1.04
C GLU A 254 7.98 36.26 -1.45
N GLY A 255 8.30 35.73 -2.62
CA GLY A 255 7.85 34.41 -3.07
C GLY A 255 8.40 33.28 -2.21
N MET A 256 9.70 33.25 -1.94
CA MET A 256 10.28 32.26 -1.05
C MET A 256 9.70 32.38 0.38
N LYS A 257 9.53 33.61 0.90
CA LYS A 257 8.87 33.79 2.20
C LYS A 257 7.45 33.22 2.24
N TYR A 258 6.69 33.42 1.16
CA TYR A 258 5.34 32.86 1.05
C TYR A 258 5.35 31.33 1.02
N ILE A 259 6.23 30.71 0.23
CA ILE A 259 6.41 29.25 0.19
C ILE A 259 6.72 28.72 1.59
N LEU A 260 7.69 29.33 2.28
CA LEU A 260 8.08 28.91 3.63
C LEU A 260 6.97 29.12 4.66
N LYS A 261 6.10 30.13 4.48
CA LYS A 261 4.91 30.29 5.32
C LYS A 261 3.96 29.12 5.11
N VAL A 262 3.56 28.82 3.87
CA VAL A 262 2.61 27.74 3.54
C VAL A 262 3.11 26.39 4.06
N LEU A 263 4.33 26.03 3.72
CA LEU A 263 4.91 24.76 4.17
C LEU A 263 5.20 24.74 5.67
N GLY A 264 5.49 25.89 6.27
CA GLY A 264 5.65 26.02 7.72
C GLY A 264 4.37 25.74 8.49
N GLU A 265 3.22 26.19 7.99
CA GLU A 265 1.90 25.88 8.55
C GLU A 265 1.61 24.38 8.45
N GLU A 266 1.96 23.74 7.34
CA GLU A 266 1.81 22.29 7.16
C GLU A 266 2.72 21.50 8.10
N PHE A 267 3.98 21.90 8.26
CA PHE A 267 4.91 21.21 9.17
C PHE A 267 4.49 21.37 10.64
N ASP A 268 4.00 22.54 11.04
CA ASP A 268 3.46 22.75 12.40
C ASP A 268 2.23 21.86 12.65
N TRP A 269 1.35 21.73 11.67
CA TRP A 269 0.18 20.85 11.75
C TRP A 269 0.53 19.37 11.95
N ALA A 270 1.60 18.88 11.33
CA ALA A 270 1.96 17.48 11.40
C ALA A 270 3.02 17.16 12.49
N ALA A 271 3.57 18.17 13.16
CA ALA A 271 4.74 18.03 14.03
C ALA A 271 4.53 17.07 15.22
N ASP A 272 3.31 16.99 15.77
CA ASP A 272 2.96 16.09 16.88
C ASP A 272 3.08 14.61 16.51
N LEU A 273 2.88 14.25 15.23
CA LEU A 273 3.05 12.90 14.69
C LEU A 273 4.52 12.56 14.43
N LYS A 274 5.44 13.53 14.55
CA LYS A 274 6.89 13.37 14.34
C LYS A 274 7.19 12.70 13.00
N PRO A 275 6.90 13.36 11.86
CA PRO A 275 7.17 12.80 10.54
C PRO A 275 8.64 12.36 10.42
N ARG A 276 8.85 11.15 9.91
CA ARG A 276 10.18 10.59 9.71
C ARG A 276 10.93 11.30 8.60
N SER A 277 10.22 11.70 7.55
CA SER A 277 10.80 12.42 6.43
C SER A 277 9.83 13.40 5.79
N VAL A 278 10.40 14.39 5.10
CA VAL A 278 9.72 15.27 4.15
C VAL A 278 10.30 15.01 2.77
N TRP A 279 9.42 14.71 1.83
CA TRP A 279 9.77 14.47 0.43
C TRP A 279 9.52 15.73 -0.36
N ILE A 280 10.51 16.28 -1.02
CA ILE A 280 10.38 17.49 -1.82
C ILE A 280 10.32 17.10 -3.29
N TRP A 281 9.22 17.46 -3.94
CA TRP A 281 8.89 17.07 -5.32
C TRP A 281 9.11 18.23 -6.29
N PRO A 282 9.77 18.00 -7.48
CA PRO A 282 10.18 19.09 -8.38
C PRO A 282 9.14 19.51 -9.41
N TYR A 283 8.53 18.53 -10.09
CA TYR A 283 7.72 18.72 -11.28
C TYR A 283 6.31 18.16 -11.11
N ASP A 284 5.58 18.16 -12.19
CA ASP A 284 4.18 17.88 -12.37
C ASP A 284 3.32 19.03 -11.81
N PRO A 285 3.02 19.14 -10.52
CA PRO A 285 2.36 20.35 -10.04
C PRO A 285 3.32 21.53 -9.83
N GLY A 286 4.62 21.29 -9.51
CA GLY A 286 5.60 22.33 -9.25
C GLY A 286 6.40 22.74 -10.48
N TYR A 287 6.69 24.03 -10.61
CA TYR A 287 7.58 24.58 -11.66
C TYR A 287 7.64 26.11 -11.58
N CYS A 288 8.73 26.69 -12.10
CA CYS A 288 8.81 28.12 -12.48
C CYS A 288 9.69 28.30 -13.70
N GLY A 289 9.13 28.95 -14.74
CA GLY A 289 9.78 29.15 -16.02
C GLY A 289 10.56 30.45 -16.17
N CYS A 290 10.75 31.26 -15.13
CA CYS A 290 11.52 32.49 -15.22
C CYS A 290 13.03 32.22 -15.41
N ALA A 291 13.77 33.24 -15.90
CA ALA A 291 15.21 33.12 -16.16
C ALA A 291 16.01 32.73 -14.91
N GLU A 292 15.59 33.21 -13.74
CA GLU A 292 16.24 32.95 -12.47
C GLU A 292 16.01 31.53 -11.95
N CYS A 293 14.91 30.85 -12.37
CA CYS A 293 14.58 29.49 -11.96
C CYS A 293 15.01 28.42 -12.96
N LYS A 294 15.26 28.76 -14.22
CA LYS A 294 15.64 27.79 -15.27
C LYS A 294 17.13 27.44 -15.22
N PRO A 295 17.52 26.17 -15.44
CA PRO A 295 16.69 24.97 -15.50
C PRO A 295 16.05 24.69 -14.14
N TRP A 296 14.73 24.34 -14.13
CA TRP A 296 13.99 24.25 -12.88
C TRP A 296 14.58 23.24 -11.90
N GLY A 297 14.73 21.98 -12.33
CA GLY A 297 15.18 20.89 -11.49
C GLY A 297 16.53 21.13 -10.83
N SER A 298 17.47 21.80 -11.52
CA SER A 298 18.82 22.03 -11.03
C SER A 298 19.09 23.44 -10.49
N LYS A 299 18.15 24.37 -10.61
CA LYS A 299 18.30 25.76 -10.14
C LYS A 299 17.16 26.21 -9.23
N GLY A 300 15.97 26.46 -9.74
CA GLY A 300 14.85 26.97 -8.93
C GLY A 300 14.39 25.97 -7.87
N PHE A 301 14.26 24.70 -8.24
CA PHE A 301 13.90 23.64 -7.33
C PHE A 301 14.96 23.41 -6.25
N MET A 302 16.25 23.44 -6.58
CA MET A 302 17.31 23.27 -5.57
C MET A 302 17.33 24.38 -4.52
N LYS A 303 16.91 25.63 -4.86
CA LYS A 303 16.66 26.69 -3.87
C LYS A 303 15.54 26.28 -2.90
N CYS A 304 14.45 25.70 -3.43
CA CYS A 304 13.38 25.20 -2.59
C CYS A 304 13.85 24.06 -1.70
N VAL A 305 14.60 23.08 -2.22
CA VAL A 305 15.16 21.96 -1.44
C VAL A 305 15.98 22.47 -0.26
N GLU A 306 16.83 23.47 -0.47
CA GLU A 306 17.64 24.05 0.59
C GLU A 306 16.80 24.74 1.67
N GLU A 307 15.94 25.66 1.30
CA GLU A 307 15.18 26.48 2.25
C GLU A 307 14.04 25.69 2.93
N VAL A 308 13.31 24.89 2.18
CA VAL A 308 12.26 24.01 2.71
C VAL A 308 12.87 22.93 3.61
N GLY A 309 13.99 22.36 3.21
CA GLY A 309 14.72 21.38 4.03
C GLY A 309 15.19 21.95 5.36
N LYS A 310 15.72 23.17 5.37
CA LYS A 310 16.08 23.90 6.62
C LYS A 310 14.86 24.10 7.51
N LEU A 311 13.75 24.60 6.94
CA LEU A 311 12.49 24.82 7.67
C LEU A 311 11.94 23.51 8.27
N ALA A 312 11.91 22.43 7.48
CA ALA A 312 11.42 21.15 7.95
C ALA A 312 12.22 20.62 9.14
N ARG A 313 13.56 20.68 9.07
CA ARG A 313 14.44 20.27 10.20
C ARG A 313 14.29 21.15 11.42
N GLN A 314 14.00 22.45 11.23
CA GLN A 314 13.73 23.39 12.33
C GLN A 314 12.40 23.07 13.03
N LYS A 315 11.34 22.86 12.27
CA LYS A 315 9.98 22.63 12.77
C LYS A 315 9.78 21.19 13.31
N MET A 316 10.45 20.23 12.69
CA MET A 316 10.35 18.81 13.01
C MET A 316 11.76 18.23 13.21
N PRO A 317 12.39 18.46 14.37
CA PRO A 317 13.74 17.99 14.64
C PRO A 317 13.89 16.48 14.47
N GLY A 318 14.92 16.06 13.71
CA GLY A 318 15.18 14.65 13.40
C GLY A 318 14.52 14.15 12.12
N THR A 319 13.65 14.94 11.47
CA THR A 319 13.09 14.58 10.16
C THR A 319 14.17 14.55 9.09
N LYS A 320 14.06 13.61 8.15
CA LYS A 320 14.94 13.46 7.00
C LYS A 320 14.36 14.16 5.79
N ILE A 321 15.24 14.64 4.91
CA ILE A 321 14.82 15.26 3.64
C ILE A 321 15.13 14.28 2.51
N LEU A 322 14.10 13.93 1.75
CA LEU A 322 14.23 13.14 0.53
C LEU A 322 13.90 14.01 -0.67
N LEU A 323 14.76 13.95 -1.70
CA LEU A 323 14.61 14.67 -2.95
C LEU A 323 14.06 13.73 -4.01
N SER A 324 12.94 14.09 -4.63
CA SER A 324 12.43 13.39 -5.81
C SER A 324 13.14 13.85 -7.08
N THR A 325 13.38 12.89 -7.97
CA THR A 325 13.95 13.14 -9.31
C THR A 325 12.89 13.17 -10.41
N TRP A 326 11.60 13.25 -10.03
CA TRP A 326 10.46 13.21 -10.94
C TRP A 326 10.58 14.20 -12.10
N TYR A 327 10.40 13.72 -13.32
CA TYR A 327 10.50 14.50 -14.57
C TYR A 327 11.83 15.24 -14.82
N MET A 328 12.88 15.03 -14.04
CA MET A 328 14.19 15.59 -14.34
C MET A 328 14.77 14.96 -15.61
N ASP A 329 15.28 15.80 -16.53
CA ASP A 329 16.07 15.29 -17.64
C ASP A 329 17.50 14.93 -17.21
N GLN A 330 18.26 14.30 -18.11
CA GLN A 330 19.61 13.85 -17.82
C GLN A 330 20.56 15.01 -17.45
N ALA A 331 20.38 16.19 -18.02
CA ALA A 331 21.23 17.35 -17.75
C ALA A 331 20.94 17.92 -16.36
N GLU A 332 19.66 18.05 -16.01
CA GLU A 332 19.23 18.47 -14.67
C GLU A 332 19.70 17.47 -13.62
N LEU A 333 19.48 16.18 -13.87
CA LEU A 333 19.89 15.12 -12.95
C LEU A 333 21.41 15.16 -12.71
N THR A 334 22.21 15.27 -13.75
CA THR A 334 23.67 15.39 -13.66
C THR A 334 24.07 16.60 -12.82
N SER A 335 23.42 17.76 -13.05
CA SER A 335 23.69 18.98 -12.28
C SER A 335 23.28 18.87 -10.82
N VAL A 336 22.11 18.29 -10.53
CA VAL A 336 21.63 18.04 -9.18
C VAL A 336 22.58 17.11 -8.43
N MET A 337 22.97 15.98 -9.05
CA MET A 337 23.89 15.03 -8.41
C MET A 337 25.25 15.65 -8.11
N LYS A 338 25.77 16.55 -8.97
CA LYS A 338 26.98 17.31 -8.69
C LYS A 338 26.79 18.20 -7.46
N GLN A 339 25.71 18.97 -7.38
CA GLN A 339 25.41 19.83 -6.23
C GLN A 339 25.29 19.04 -4.93
N LEU A 340 24.62 17.89 -4.94
CA LEU A 340 24.49 17.00 -3.77
C LEU A 340 25.82 16.36 -3.37
N GLY A 341 26.72 16.13 -4.32
CA GLY A 341 28.09 15.68 -4.03
C GLY A 341 28.92 16.72 -3.28
N GLU A 342 28.71 18.00 -3.60
CA GLU A 342 29.33 19.15 -2.96
C GLU A 342 28.66 19.52 -1.61
N ARG A 343 27.34 19.29 -1.49
CA ARG A 343 26.51 19.68 -0.35
C ARG A 343 25.75 18.46 0.21
N LYS A 344 26.48 17.60 0.92
CA LYS A 344 25.93 16.36 1.52
C LYS A 344 24.91 16.60 2.64
N ASP A 345 24.84 17.82 3.14
CA ASP A 345 23.93 18.26 4.20
C ASP A 345 22.51 18.55 3.70
N LEU A 346 22.32 18.75 2.39
CA LEU A 346 21.02 19.16 1.83
C LEU A 346 19.95 18.11 1.99
N VAL A 347 20.24 16.86 1.65
CA VAL A 347 19.27 15.77 1.65
C VAL A 347 19.83 14.48 2.27
N ASP A 348 18.94 13.65 2.79
CA ASP A 348 19.26 12.37 3.41
C ASP A 348 19.05 11.18 2.47
N GLY A 349 18.42 11.39 1.31
CA GLY A 349 18.16 10.35 0.32
C GLY A 349 17.43 10.87 -0.91
N LEU A 350 17.24 9.97 -1.86
CA LEU A 350 16.58 10.26 -3.14
C LEU A 350 15.35 9.37 -3.31
N VAL A 351 14.31 9.90 -3.97
CA VAL A 351 13.15 9.15 -4.44
C VAL A 351 13.25 9.02 -5.95
N ASN A 352 13.23 7.77 -6.44
CA ASN A 352 13.28 7.46 -7.86
C ASN A 352 12.03 6.70 -8.29
N GLU A 353 11.42 7.16 -9.35
CA GLU A 353 10.16 6.65 -9.85
C GLU A 353 10.35 5.35 -10.64
N GLY A 354 9.26 4.58 -10.72
CA GLY A 354 9.17 3.44 -11.62
C GLY A 354 7.70 3.18 -11.96
N ASN A 355 7.37 3.17 -13.24
CA ASN A 355 6.01 2.91 -13.68
C ASN A 355 5.87 1.47 -14.20
N ILE A 356 4.94 0.69 -13.64
CA ILE A 356 4.66 -0.68 -14.06
C ILE A 356 3.36 -0.82 -14.87
N LEU A 357 2.64 0.27 -15.11
CA LEU A 357 1.37 0.26 -15.80
C LEU A 357 1.55 -0.07 -17.30
N PRO A 358 0.66 -0.89 -17.89
CA PRO A 358 0.68 -1.17 -19.32
C PRO A 358 0.49 0.11 -20.15
N GLY A 359 1.35 0.32 -21.14
CA GLY A 359 1.24 1.45 -22.07
C GLY A 359 1.54 2.82 -21.46
N ALA A 360 2.10 2.90 -20.27
CA ALA A 360 2.67 4.12 -19.74
C ALA A 360 3.91 4.48 -20.56
N SER A 361 3.76 5.48 -21.43
CA SER A 361 4.87 5.99 -22.24
C SER A 361 5.62 7.06 -21.46
N GLY A 362 6.90 6.89 -21.31
CA GLY A 362 7.81 8.00 -21.11
C GLY A 362 8.61 8.02 -19.82
N LEU A 363 8.23 7.33 -18.75
CA LEU A 363 8.94 7.43 -17.48
C LEU A 363 9.03 6.06 -16.80
N GLY A 364 10.08 5.31 -17.10
CA GLY A 364 10.46 4.12 -16.32
C GLY A 364 9.47 2.95 -16.32
N GLY A 365 8.67 2.77 -17.37
CA GLY A 365 7.89 1.53 -17.55
C GLY A 365 8.79 0.30 -17.50
N VAL A 366 8.25 -0.87 -17.16
CA VAL A 366 9.02 -2.13 -17.13
C VAL A 366 9.81 -2.36 -18.42
N ASP A 367 9.26 -1.89 -19.54
CA ASP A 367 9.89 -1.97 -20.85
C ASP A 367 11.00 -0.92 -21.06
N GLN A 368 11.17 0.04 -20.16
CA GLN A 368 12.10 1.15 -20.25
C GLN A 368 13.06 1.26 -19.05
N VAL A 369 13.07 0.27 -18.15
CA VAL A 369 14.08 0.25 -17.09
C VAL A 369 15.45 0.14 -17.75
N PRO A 370 16.30 1.18 -17.66
CA PRO A 370 17.62 1.11 -18.27
C PRO A 370 18.38 -0.10 -17.72
N SER A 371 18.87 -0.94 -18.59
CA SER A 371 19.75 -2.08 -18.25
C SER A 371 21.15 -1.65 -17.77
N GLY A 372 21.30 -0.44 -17.29
CA GLY A 372 22.56 0.15 -16.81
C GLY A 372 22.40 0.82 -15.45
N ALA A 373 23.50 0.98 -14.75
CA ALA A 373 23.54 1.69 -13.48
C ALA A 373 22.90 3.08 -13.64
N SER A 374 21.78 3.30 -12.91
CA SER A 374 21.19 4.62 -12.82
C SER A 374 22.27 5.61 -12.37
N PRO A 375 22.32 6.83 -12.92
CA PRO A 375 23.21 7.90 -12.41
C PRO A 375 23.09 8.11 -10.91
N LEU A 376 21.96 7.67 -10.31
CA LEU A 376 21.68 7.78 -8.89
C LEU A 376 22.44 6.76 -8.01
N GLN A 377 23.03 5.71 -8.59
CA GLN A 377 23.62 4.60 -7.77
C GLN A 377 24.99 4.90 -7.19
N ASN A 378 25.70 5.93 -7.63
CA ASN A 378 27.11 6.15 -7.29
C ASN A 378 27.37 7.34 -6.34
N HIS A 379 26.35 7.94 -5.73
CA HIS A 379 26.49 9.18 -4.97
C HIS A 379 26.49 9.02 -3.45
N GLY A 380 26.42 7.78 -2.94
CA GLY A 380 26.45 7.50 -1.49
C GLY A 380 25.16 7.84 -0.73
N LEU A 381 24.13 8.37 -1.40
CA LEU A 381 22.81 8.59 -0.82
C LEU A 381 21.91 7.36 -1.03
N PRO A 382 21.11 6.96 -0.04
CA PRO A 382 20.12 5.91 -0.23
C PRO A 382 19.07 6.36 -1.25
N VAL A 383 18.73 5.47 -2.19
CA VAL A 383 17.66 5.66 -3.16
C VAL A 383 16.49 4.79 -2.75
N VAL A 384 15.30 5.34 -2.67
CA VAL A 384 14.05 4.58 -2.48
C VAL A 384 13.24 4.57 -3.77
N GLY A 385 12.61 3.43 -4.06
CA GLY A 385 11.74 3.27 -5.22
C GLY A 385 10.35 3.89 -4.97
N PHE A 386 9.73 4.35 -6.06
CA PHE A 386 8.36 4.87 -6.06
C PHE A 386 7.59 4.26 -7.23
N PRO A 387 7.29 2.94 -7.19
CA PRO A 387 6.60 2.29 -8.28
C PRO A 387 5.15 2.75 -8.40
N GLU A 388 4.79 3.29 -9.56
CA GLU A 388 3.39 3.62 -9.87
C GLU A 388 2.64 2.34 -10.22
N ILE A 389 1.79 1.89 -9.31
CA ILE A 389 1.01 0.66 -9.41
C ILE A 389 -0.48 0.91 -9.61
N SER A 390 -0.95 2.14 -9.41
CA SER A 390 -2.35 2.50 -9.58
C SER A 390 -2.63 3.09 -10.96
N MET A 391 -3.91 3.19 -11.31
CA MET A 391 -4.38 3.66 -12.61
C MET A 391 -4.92 5.08 -12.50
N HIS A 392 -4.08 6.00 -12.02
CA HIS A 392 -4.45 7.40 -11.84
C HIS A 392 -5.21 7.99 -13.04
N ASN A 393 -6.03 8.99 -12.80
CA ASN A 393 -6.91 9.62 -13.78
C ASN A 393 -7.96 8.71 -14.45
N THR A 394 -8.17 7.50 -13.94
CA THR A 394 -9.31 6.69 -14.37
C THR A 394 -10.45 6.82 -13.36
N PHE A 395 -11.60 7.27 -13.84
CA PHE A 395 -12.79 7.43 -13.00
C PHE A 395 -13.69 6.18 -13.09
N PRO A 396 -14.37 5.78 -12.02
CA PRO A 396 -14.13 6.14 -10.65
C PRO A 396 -12.88 5.42 -10.12
N TRP A 397 -11.84 6.20 -9.85
CA TRP A 397 -10.64 5.83 -9.12
C TRP A 397 -9.97 4.51 -9.54
N GLY A 398 -9.32 4.52 -10.70
CA GLY A 398 -8.47 3.42 -11.14
C GLY A 398 -9.17 2.35 -11.97
N GLY A 399 -10.38 2.57 -12.42
CA GLY A 399 -11.08 1.66 -13.32
C GLY A 399 -12.10 0.76 -12.63
N PHE A 400 -12.34 -0.44 -13.15
CA PHE A 400 -13.44 -1.30 -12.72
C PHE A 400 -12.96 -2.54 -11.96
N GLY A 401 -12.42 -2.34 -10.79
CA GLY A 401 -12.07 -3.43 -9.88
C GLY A 401 -10.60 -3.74 -9.79
N ALA A 402 -10.29 -4.91 -9.26
CA ALA A 402 -8.93 -5.31 -8.93
C ALA A 402 -7.95 -5.15 -10.09
N THR A 403 -6.80 -4.59 -9.80
CA THR A 403 -5.69 -4.41 -10.74
C THR A 403 -4.47 -5.23 -10.32
N PRO A 404 -4.52 -6.57 -10.42
CA PRO A 404 -3.40 -7.42 -10.05
C PRO A 404 -2.31 -7.31 -11.10
N LEU A 405 -1.17 -6.72 -10.73
CA LEU A 405 0.01 -6.51 -11.60
C LEU A 405 1.20 -7.32 -11.08
N THR A 406 0.98 -8.58 -10.74
CA THR A 406 1.93 -9.39 -9.97
C THR A 406 3.17 -9.81 -10.75
N ALA A 407 3.02 -10.16 -12.03
CA ALA A 407 4.13 -10.50 -12.92
C ALA A 407 4.90 -9.23 -13.36
N ARG A 408 4.19 -8.14 -13.61
CA ARG A 408 4.82 -6.85 -13.95
C ARG A 408 5.58 -6.29 -12.75
N ALA A 409 5.02 -6.37 -11.54
CA ALA A 409 5.71 -6.00 -10.31
C ALA A 409 6.99 -6.82 -10.10
N GLN A 410 6.96 -8.13 -10.37
CA GLN A 410 8.15 -8.98 -10.30
C GLN A 410 9.23 -8.55 -11.30
N ALA A 411 8.85 -8.26 -12.55
CA ALA A 411 9.78 -7.81 -13.57
C ALA A 411 10.42 -6.46 -13.18
N HIS A 412 9.60 -5.51 -12.74
CA HIS A 412 10.06 -4.20 -12.26
C HIS A 412 11.01 -4.34 -11.05
N TRP A 413 10.63 -5.13 -10.05
CA TRP A 413 11.48 -5.38 -8.88
C TRP A 413 12.83 -5.99 -9.27
N ASN A 414 12.84 -7.00 -10.13
CA ASN A 414 14.07 -7.63 -10.60
C ASN A 414 15.03 -6.64 -11.28
N ALA A 415 14.48 -5.67 -11.99
CA ALA A 415 15.28 -4.62 -12.64
C ALA A 415 15.86 -3.60 -11.64
N GLN A 416 15.13 -3.27 -10.56
CA GLN A 416 15.51 -2.18 -9.65
C GLN A 416 16.12 -2.62 -8.32
N LYS A 417 15.89 -3.84 -7.85
CA LYS A 417 16.19 -4.29 -6.49
C LYS A 417 17.64 -4.10 -6.03
N LYS A 418 18.61 -4.03 -6.93
CA LYS A 418 20.02 -3.78 -6.60
C LYS A 418 20.31 -2.30 -6.34
N GLY A 419 19.48 -1.40 -6.85
CA GLY A 419 19.69 0.05 -6.80
C GLY A 419 18.87 0.77 -5.73
N VAL A 420 17.94 0.07 -5.04
CA VAL A 420 17.04 0.71 -4.08
C VAL A 420 17.14 0.10 -2.70
N ALA A 421 17.00 0.96 -1.68
CA ALA A 421 16.97 0.59 -0.26
C ALA A 421 15.58 0.10 0.20
N GLY A 422 14.66 -0.11 -0.73
CA GLY A 422 13.25 -0.41 -0.56
C GLY A 422 12.40 0.57 -1.35
N GLY A 423 11.14 0.79 -0.96
CA GLY A 423 10.31 1.75 -1.69
C GLY A 423 8.91 1.95 -1.12
N TYR A 424 8.13 2.71 -1.89
CA TYR A 424 6.81 3.20 -1.54
C TYR A 424 5.89 3.16 -2.77
N PRO A 425 5.15 2.07 -2.98
CA PRO A 425 4.20 2.00 -4.08
C PRO A 425 3.19 3.15 -4.03
N TYR A 426 2.95 3.75 -5.21
CA TYR A 426 1.93 4.79 -5.39
C TYR A 426 0.53 4.18 -5.41
N SER A 427 -0.36 4.64 -4.54
CA SER A 427 -1.68 4.06 -4.33
C SER A 427 -2.79 5.09 -4.36
N GLU A 428 -3.84 4.85 -5.14
CA GLU A 428 -5.07 5.65 -5.19
C GLU A 428 -6.26 5.02 -4.44
N GLY A 429 -6.11 3.82 -3.89
CA GLY A 429 -7.17 3.18 -3.14
C GLY A 429 -6.95 1.69 -2.90
N ILE A 430 -7.97 0.87 -3.12
CA ILE A 430 -7.95 -0.56 -2.76
C ILE A 430 -7.89 -1.51 -3.96
N TYR A 431 -8.05 -1.04 -5.19
CA TYR A 431 -8.03 -1.91 -6.37
C TYR A 431 -6.67 -2.54 -6.64
N GLU A 432 -5.58 -1.86 -6.27
CA GLU A 432 -4.21 -2.35 -6.36
C GLU A 432 -3.70 -3.05 -5.08
N ASP A 433 -4.60 -3.47 -4.17
CA ASP A 433 -4.25 -4.07 -2.87
C ASP A 433 -3.24 -5.22 -3.00
N LEU A 434 -3.51 -6.22 -3.85
CA LEU A 434 -2.60 -7.34 -4.05
C LEU A 434 -1.20 -6.90 -4.53
N THR A 435 -1.14 -5.90 -5.41
CA THR A 435 0.14 -5.39 -5.91
C THR A 435 0.95 -4.69 -4.81
N LYS A 436 0.29 -3.96 -3.89
CA LYS A 436 0.93 -3.40 -2.69
C LYS A 436 1.53 -4.49 -1.81
N ILE A 437 0.76 -5.56 -1.59
CA ILE A 437 1.20 -6.70 -0.79
C ILE A 437 2.40 -7.38 -1.42
N VAL A 438 2.41 -7.55 -2.74
CA VAL A 438 3.57 -8.09 -3.47
C VAL A 438 4.82 -7.24 -3.23
N TYR A 439 4.72 -5.90 -3.32
CA TYR A 439 5.85 -5.02 -3.03
C TYR A 439 6.28 -5.07 -1.56
N SER A 440 5.36 -5.19 -0.62
CA SER A 440 5.71 -5.33 0.81
C SER A 440 6.62 -6.53 1.04
N GLN A 441 6.37 -7.65 0.35
CA GLN A 441 7.15 -8.87 0.48
C GLN A 441 8.46 -8.82 -0.32
N PHE A 442 8.52 -8.10 -1.43
CA PHE A 442 9.80 -7.77 -2.06
C PHE A 442 10.73 -7.03 -1.12
N TYR A 443 10.20 -6.04 -0.40
CA TYR A 443 10.98 -5.25 0.56
C TYR A 443 11.29 -6.01 1.85
N TRP A 444 10.44 -6.97 2.22
CA TRP A 444 10.67 -7.77 3.42
C TRP A 444 11.87 -8.72 3.23
N ASN A 445 11.82 -9.62 2.27
CA ASN A 445 12.85 -10.64 2.10
C ASN A 445 13.07 -11.10 0.64
N ASP A 446 12.70 -10.26 -0.35
CA ASP A 446 12.78 -10.59 -1.78
C ASP A 446 11.91 -11.82 -2.16
N GLN A 447 10.79 -12.03 -1.45
CA GLN A 447 9.88 -13.15 -1.71
C GLN A 447 9.28 -13.04 -3.11
N PRO A 448 9.32 -14.10 -3.93
CA PRO A 448 8.74 -14.08 -5.26
C PRO A 448 7.25 -13.72 -5.26
N SER A 449 6.81 -12.92 -6.24
CA SER A 449 5.40 -12.50 -6.33
C SER A 449 4.43 -13.68 -6.36
N ALA A 450 4.79 -14.78 -7.05
CA ALA A 450 3.95 -15.98 -7.10
C ALA A 450 3.72 -16.62 -5.72
N ASP A 451 4.71 -16.58 -4.82
CA ASP A 451 4.56 -17.11 -3.47
C ASP A 451 3.77 -16.16 -2.58
N THR A 452 3.94 -14.85 -2.78
CA THR A 452 3.12 -13.84 -2.11
C THR A 452 1.65 -13.95 -2.53
N VAL A 453 1.37 -14.17 -3.82
CA VAL A 453 0.01 -14.40 -4.34
C VAL A 453 -0.64 -15.62 -3.67
N LYS A 454 0.09 -16.73 -3.54
CA LYS A 454 -0.42 -17.94 -2.85
C LYS A 454 -0.75 -17.64 -1.38
N GLU A 455 0.16 -16.97 -0.67
CA GLU A 455 -0.02 -16.59 0.74
C GLU A 455 -1.22 -15.63 0.90
N TYR A 456 -1.37 -14.66 0.00
CA TYR A 456 -2.51 -13.75 -0.02
C TYR A 456 -3.85 -14.47 -0.22
N ILE A 457 -3.93 -15.37 -1.21
CA ILE A 457 -5.16 -16.13 -1.49
C ILE A 457 -5.52 -17.03 -0.30
N ALA A 458 -4.54 -17.74 0.25
CA ALA A 458 -4.75 -18.61 1.39
C ALA A 458 -5.29 -17.85 2.62
N PHE A 459 -4.77 -16.65 2.86
CA PHE A 459 -5.14 -15.82 3.99
C PHE A 459 -6.47 -15.08 3.79
N GLU A 460 -6.65 -14.43 2.64
CA GLU A 460 -7.81 -13.57 2.44
C GLU A 460 -9.06 -14.35 2.01
N PHE A 461 -8.90 -15.52 1.43
CA PHE A 461 -10.02 -16.30 0.89
C PHE A 461 -10.08 -17.71 1.49
N SER A 462 -9.19 -18.60 1.06
CA SER A 462 -9.06 -19.96 1.58
C SER A 462 -7.78 -20.62 1.08
N PRO A 463 -7.09 -21.45 1.89
CA PRO A 463 -6.00 -22.30 1.39
C PRO A 463 -6.42 -23.22 0.23
N ASP A 464 -7.67 -23.64 0.23
CA ASP A 464 -8.22 -24.56 -0.79
C ASP A 464 -8.47 -23.87 -2.15
N ALA A 465 -8.49 -22.52 -2.15
CA ALA A 465 -8.70 -21.69 -3.34
C ALA A 465 -7.40 -21.31 -4.08
N VAL A 466 -6.24 -21.61 -3.52
CA VAL A 466 -4.94 -21.08 -3.98
C VAL A 466 -4.66 -21.36 -5.45
N ALA A 467 -4.80 -22.61 -5.89
CA ALA A 467 -4.48 -22.99 -7.27
C ALA A 467 -5.40 -22.31 -8.29
N ASP A 468 -6.69 -22.32 -8.01
CA ASP A 468 -7.73 -21.78 -8.89
C ASP A 468 -7.62 -20.26 -9.02
N VAL A 469 -7.58 -19.56 -7.89
CA VAL A 469 -7.57 -18.09 -7.87
C VAL A 469 -6.25 -17.51 -8.37
N ALA A 470 -5.12 -18.19 -8.17
CA ALA A 470 -3.85 -17.79 -8.77
C ALA A 470 -3.90 -17.80 -10.31
N GLY A 471 -4.58 -18.80 -10.90
CA GLY A 471 -4.85 -18.83 -12.35
C GLY A 471 -5.70 -17.66 -12.81
N VAL A 472 -6.78 -17.35 -12.07
CA VAL A 472 -7.64 -16.19 -12.34
C VAL A 472 -6.85 -14.88 -12.28
N ILE A 473 -6.07 -14.66 -11.23
CA ILE A 473 -5.25 -13.44 -11.08
C ILE A 473 -4.33 -13.22 -12.29
N LYS A 474 -3.71 -14.31 -12.79
CA LYS A 474 -2.90 -14.23 -14.02
C LYS A 474 -3.71 -13.79 -15.22
N THR A 475 -4.93 -14.31 -15.42
CA THR A 475 -5.84 -13.91 -16.50
C THR A 475 -6.26 -12.45 -16.35
N LEU A 476 -6.61 -12.01 -15.14
CA LEU A 476 -6.98 -10.61 -14.88
C LEU A 476 -5.82 -9.65 -15.16
N GLU A 477 -4.58 -10.04 -14.84
CA GLU A 477 -3.39 -9.24 -15.18
C GLU A 477 -3.18 -9.14 -16.70
N GLN A 478 -3.39 -10.23 -17.45
CA GLN A 478 -3.31 -10.23 -18.91
C GLN A 478 -4.39 -9.31 -19.53
N ASN A 479 -5.56 -9.24 -18.92
CA ASN A 479 -6.67 -8.38 -19.35
C ASN A 479 -6.53 -6.92 -18.87
N HIS A 480 -5.46 -6.55 -18.19
CA HIS A 480 -5.31 -5.22 -17.61
C HIS A 480 -5.18 -4.09 -18.67
N HIS A 481 -4.83 -4.39 -19.90
CA HIS A 481 -4.84 -3.43 -21.01
C HIS A 481 -6.25 -2.99 -21.43
N LEU A 482 -7.29 -3.70 -20.97
CA LEU A 482 -8.67 -3.33 -21.14
C LEU A 482 -9.00 -2.24 -20.12
N ARG A 483 -8.85 -0.97 -20.52
CA ARG A 483 -9.22 0.18 -19.69
C ARG A 483 -10.65 0.60 -20.01
N TRP A 484 -11.42 0.78 -18.96
CA TRP A 484 -12.75 1.35 -19.05
C TRP A 484 -12.73 2.77 -18.52
N TRP A 485 -13.25 3.69 -19.31
CA TRP A 485 -13.62 4.99 -18.81
C TRP A 485 -15.13 4.95 -18.57
N PRO A 486 -15.62 5.26 -17.37
CA PRO A 486 -17.03 5.57 -17.24
C PRO A 486 -17.30 6.80 -18.09
N GLY A 487 -18.23 6.71 -19.02
CA GLY A 487 -18.81 7.85 -19.69
C GLY A 487 -19.46 8.76 -18.64
N LYS A 488 -19.93 9.94 -19.03
CA LYS A 488 -20.57 10.89 -18.11
C LYS A 488 -21.51 10.18 -17.16
N LEU A 489 -21.35 10.44 -15.86
CA LEU A 489 -22.36 10.13 -14.86
C LEU A 489 -23.59 11.00 -15.14
N GLU A 490 -24.57 10.46 -15.85
CA GLU A 490 -25.92 11.01 -15.88
C GLU A 490 -26.77 10.26 -14.87
N GLY A 491 -26.95 10.85 -13.72
CA GLY A 491 -27.61 10.18 -12.60
C GLY A 491 -26.83 8.92 -12.16
N VAL A 492 -27.47 8.00 -11.47
CA VAL A 492 -26.83 6.75 -10.97
C VAL A 492 -26.52 5.74 -12.10
N LYS A 493 -26.65 6.12 -13.37
CA LYS A 493 -26.34 5.27 -14.52
C LYS A 493 -24.94 5.62 -15.02
N LEU A 494 -23.96 4.83 -14.57
CA LEU A 494 -22.63 4.83 -15.16
C LEU A 494 -22.70 4.30 -16.59
N GLN A 495 -22.42 5.15 -17.56
CA GLN A 495 -22.09 4.70 -18.90
C GLN A 495 -20.60 4.35 -18.90
N MET A 496 -20.30 3.10 -19.13
CA MET A 496 -18.94 2.61 -19.29
C MET A 496 -18.55 2.77 -20.76
N ASP A 497 -17.67 3.74 -21.06
CA ASP A 497 -17.09 3.86 -22.37
C ASP A 497 -15.80 3.04 -22.46
N TRP A 498 -15.74 2.19 -23.47
CA TRP A 498 -14.58 1.38 -23.76
C TRP A 498 -13.46 2.22 -24.39
N PHE A 499 -12.28 2.23 -23.77
CA PHE A 499 -11.08 2.82 -24.36
C PHE A 499 -10.11 1.72 -24.77
N PRO A 500 -10.01 1.40 -26.07
CA PRO A 500 -8.84 0.70 -26.57
C PRO A 500 -7.63 1.65 -26.47
N SER A 501 -6.48 1.13 -26.06
CA SER A 501 -5.22 1.81 -26.35
C SER A 501 -5.19 2.18 -27.82
N LYS A 502 -4.82 3.42 -28.17
CA LYS A 502 -4.86 3.94 -29.56
C LYS A 502 -4.46 2.87 -30.56
N GLY A 503 -5.39 2.44 -31.42
CA GLY A 503 -5.15 1.57 -32.57
C GLY A 503 -5.35 0.06 -32.36
N THR A 504 -5.65 -0.43 -31.16
CA THR A 504 -5.94 -1.85 -30.96
C THR A 504 -7.43 -2.08 -30.72
N LYS A 505 -8.04 -3.00 -31.48
CA LYS A 505 -9.36 -3.51 -31.12
C LYS A 505 -9.22 -4.24 -29.78
N PRO A 506 -10.13 -4.04 -28.80
CA PRO A 506 -10.12 -4.78 -27.57
C PRO A 506 -10.25 -6.27 -27.89
N GLN A 507 -9.18 -7.01 -27.70
CA GLN A 507 -9.24 -8.47 -27.66
C GLN A 507 -9.38 -8.84 -26.20
N ALA A 508 -10.57 -9.26 -25.82
CA ALA A 508 -10.75 -9.94 -24.56
C ALA A 508 -9.94 -11.23 -24.57
N ASP A 509 -9.18 -11.48 -23.53
CA ASP A 509 -8.40 -12.71 -23.38
C ASP A 509 -9.31 -13.93 -23.50
N PRO A 510 -8.95 -14.96 -24.25
CA PRO A 510 -9.68 -16.23 -24.30
C PRO A 510 -10.01 -16.82 -22.93
N GLY A 511 -9.19 -16.55 -21.91
CA GLY A 511 -9.38 -17.03 -20.55
C GLY A 511 -10.43 -16.31 -19.70
N ALA A 512 -11.04 -15.21 -20.16
CA ALA A 512 -11.94 -14.41 -19.31
C ALA A 512 -13.18 -15.18 -18.83
N GLU A 513 -13.82 -15.98 -19.72
CA GLU A 513 -15.00 -16.79 -19.38
C GLU A 513 -14.65 -17.90 -18.39
N GLU A 514 -13.53 -18.59 -18.61
CA GLU A 514 -13.03 -19.64 -17.70
C GLU A 514 -12.64 -19.06 -16.34
N ALA A 515 -11.99 -17.89 -16.32
CA ALA A 515 -11.66 -17.18 -15.08
C ALA A 515 -12.92 -16.88 -14.26
N TYR A 516 -13.97 -16.37 -14.89
CA TYR A 516 -15.23 -16.11 -14.19
C TYR A 516 -15.92 -17.40 -13.72
N ALA A 517 -15.99 -18.43 -14.55
CA ALA A 517 -16.52 -19.73 -14.15
C ALA A 517 -15.76 -20.33 -12.95
N THR A 518 -14.44 -20.15 -12.92
CA THR A 518 -13.60 -20.54 -11.79
C THR A 518 -13.94 -19.76 -10.53
N MET A 519 -14.13 -18.42 -10.64
CA MET A 519 -14.53 -17.60 -9.49
C MET A 519 -15.90 -18.03 -8.94
N GLN A 520 -16.86 -18.35 -9.80
CA GLN A 520 -18.18 -18.86 -9.37
C GLN A 520 -18.07 -20.20 -8.62
N ARG A 521 -17.23 -21.12 -9.09
CA ARG A 521 -17.01 -22.40 -8.42
C ARG A 521 -16.36 -22.20 -7.05
N VAL A 522 -15.32 -21.38 -6.99
CA VAL A 522 -14.61 -21.08 -5.73
C VAL A 522 -15.52 -20.34 -4.75
N ASP A 523 -16.35 -19.39 -5.22
CA ASP A 523 -17.32 -18.69 -4.36
C ASP A 523 -18.22 -19.69 -3.61
N GLY A 524 -18.63 -20.78 -4.29
CA GLY A 524 -19.40 -21.85 -3.67
C GLY A 524 -18.71 -22.55 -2.49
N LEU A 525 -17.38 -22.50 -2.41
CA LEU A 525 -16.55 -23.19 -1.41
C LEU A 525 -16.15 -22.27 -0.24
N LEU A 526 -16.24 -20.95 -0.40
CA LEU A 526 -15.79 -19.98 0.62
C LEU A 526 -16.77 -19.90 1.81
N THR A 527 -16.23 -19.50 2.96
CA THR A 527 -17.05 -19.13 4.12
C THR A 527 -17.92 -17.90 3.82
N PRO A 528 -19.06 -17.73 4.51
CA PRO A 528 -19.89 -16.53 4.33
C PRO A 528 -19.15 -15.22 4.56
N GLN A 529 -18.16 -15.21 5.45
CA GLN A 529 -17.32 -14.06 5.74
C GLN A 529 -16.38 -13.75 4.56
N ALA A 530 -15.69 -14.76 4.05
CA ALA A 530 -14.79 -14.61 2.89
C ALA A 530 -15.54 -14.14 1.64
N LYS A 531 -16.75 -14.67 1.38
CA LYS A 531 -17.59 -14.24 0.23
C LYS A 531 -17.97 -12.76 0.28
N LYS A 532 -18.17 -12.20 1.49
CA LYS A 532 -18.55 -10.80 1.69
C LYS A 532 -17.35 -9.87 1.75
N ALA A 533 -16.13 -10.39 1.90
CA ALA A 533 -14.93 -9.57 1.98
C ALA A 533 -14.73 -8.77 0.69
N TRP A 534 -14.45 -7.47 0.82
CA TRP A 534 -14.26 -6.59 -0.34
C TRP A 534 -13.12 -7.05 -1.25
N ARG A 535 -12.07 -7.68 -0.71
CA ARG A 535 -10.96 -8.28 -1.46
C ARG A 535 -11.43 -9.40 -2.38
N TRP A 536 -12.34 -10.25 -1.90
CA TRP A 536 -12.96 -11.28 -2.74
C TRP A 536 -13.88 -10.66 -3.79
N ARG A 537 -14.77 -9.76 -3.35
CA ARG A 537 -15.75 -9.16 -4.23
C ARG A 537 -15.12 -8.41 -5.41
N GLN A 538 -14.07 -7.64 -5.17
CA GLN A 538 -13.41 -6.91 -6.27
C GLN A 538 -12.79 -7.83 -7.33
N LEU A 539 -12.20 -8.98 -6.95
CA LEU A 539 -11.69 -9.97 -7.90
C LEU A 539 -12.82 -10.67 -8.65
N TYR A 540 -13.87 -11.07 -7.93
CA TYR A 540 -15.04 -11.72 -8.49
C TYR A 540 -15.74 -10.82 -9.52
N LEU A 541 -16.01 -9.57 -9.17
CA LEU A 541 -16.67 -8.61 -10.02
C LEU A 541 -15.80 -8.23 -11.24
N ARG A 542 -14.49 -8.15 -11.06
CA ARG A 542 -13.56 -7.94 -12.18
C ARG A 542 -13.61 -9.10 -13.16
N ALA A 543 -13.56 -10.33 -12.70
CA ALA A 543 -13.67 -11.51 -13.57
C ALA A 543 -15.01 -11.57 -14.28
N LEU A 544 -16.11 -11.22 -13.60
CA LEU A 544 -17.43 -11.09 -14.21
C LEU A 544 -17.44 -10.06 -15.34
N LEU A 545 -16.93 -8.85 -15.07
CA LEU A 545 -16.85 -7.77 -16.06
C LEU A 545 -16.04 -8.19 -17.28
N ASP A 546 -14.85 -8.75 -17.10
CA ASP A 546 -14.01 -9.20 -18.22
C ASP A 546 -14.72 -10.28 -19.06
N SER A 547 -15.45 -11.22 -18.42
CA SER A 547 -16.23 -12.27 -19.09
C SER A 547 -17.42 -11.72 -19.90
N GLU A 548 -18.23 -10.87 -19.28
CA GLU A 548 -19.41 -10.28 -19.94
C GLU A 548 -19.00 -9.40 -21.12
N LEU A 549 -17.95 -8.63 -20.97
CA LEU A 549 -17.44 -7.77 -22.04
C LEU A 549 -16.91 -8.57 -23.21
N LYS A 550 -16.21 -9.68 -22.93
CA LYS A 550 -15.77 -10.61 -23.98
C LYS A 550 -16.96 -11.16 -24.75
N THR A 551 -17.95 -11.71 -24.03
CA THR A 551 -19.13 -12.33 -24.60
C THR A 551 -19.95 -11.37 -25.43
N ASN A 552 -20.03 -10.08 -25.03
CA ASN A 552 -20.82 -9.05 -25.70
C ASN A 552 -20.00 -8.17 -26.68
N GLY A 553 -18.86 -8.63 -27.14
CA GLY A 553 -18.02 -7.89 -28.11
C GLY A 553 -17.56 -6.53 -27.60
N GLY A 554 -17.28 -6.41 -26.32
CA GLY A 554 -16.82 -5.19 -25.65
C GLY A 554 -17.94 -4.22 -25.25
N LYS A 555 -19.20 -4.60 -25.37
CA LYS A 555 -20.34 -3.76 -24.96
C LYS A 555 -20.83 -4.16 -23.58
N PRO A 556 -21.01 -3.20 -22.65
CA PRO A 556 -21.58 -3.49 -21.36
C PRO A 556 -23.05 -3.90 -21.48
N ASN A 557 -23.49 -4.76 -20.58
CA ASN A 557 -24.89 -5.19 -20.41
C ASN A 557 -25.35 -4.89 -18.98
N GLU A 558 -26.55 -5.30 -18.62
CA GLU A 558 -27.13 -5.09 -17.29
C GLU A 558 -26.25 -5.68 -16.18
N ARG A 559 -25.72 -6.89 -16.37
CA ARG A 559 -24.81 -7.53 -15.40
C ARG A 559 -23.51 -6.73 -15.19
N CYS A 560 -22.97 -6.12 -16.24
CA CYS A 560 -21.85 -5.20 -16.12
C CYS A 560 -22.20 -3.98 -15.27
N ASN A 561 -23.40 -3.41 -15.48
CA ASN A 561 -23.85 -2.24 -14.72
C ASN A 561 -24.06 -2.57 -13.23
N GLU A 562 -24.63 -3.72 -12.91
CA GLU A 562 -24.79 -4.21 -11.53
C GLU A 562 -23.44 -4.44 -10.86
N ALA A 563 -22.53 -5.13 -11.53
CA ALA A 563 -21.19 -5.39 -11.03
C ALA A 563 -20.41 -4.09 -10.76
N PHE A 564 -20.54 -3.13 -11.65
CA PHE A 564 -19.90 -1.85 -11.52
C PHE A 564 -20.51 -1.01 -10.38
N ALA A 565 -21.83 -1.06 -10.21
CA ALA A 565 -22.50 -0.40 -9.08
C ALA A 565 -22.03 -0.98 -7.72
N GLU A 566 -21.79 -2.30 -7.64
CA GLU A 566 -21.22 -2.90 -6.44
C GLU A 566 -19.75 -2.47 -6.21
N LEU A 567 -18.94 -2.39 -7.26
CA LEU A 567 -17.57 -1.88 -7.15
C LEU A 567 -17.53 -0.44 -6.68
N ILE A 568 -18.47 0.41 -7.12
CA ILE A 568 -18.62 1.78 -6.65
C ILE A 568 -18.89 1.81 -5.14
N LYS A 569 -19.76 0.93 -4.64
CA LYS A 569 -20.02 0.80 -3.20
C LYS A 569 -18.78 0.38 -2.42
N ILE A 570 -18.06 -0.63 -2.90
CA ILE A 570 -16.82 -1.12 -2.29
C ILE A 570 -15.80 0.01 -2.21
N TYR A 571 -15.78 0.90 -3.19
CA TYR A 571 -14.84 2.00 -3.27
C TYR A 571 -15.34 3.30 -2.61
N HIS A 572 -16.54 3.26 -2.02
CA HIS A 572 -17.21 4.45 -1.45
C HIS A 572 -17.40 5.61 -2.44
N ALA A 573 -17.57 5.29 -3.72
CA ALA A 573 -17.72 6.27 -4.79
C ALA A 573 -19.18 6.63 -5.12
N GLU A 574 -20.13 6.21 -4.31
CA GLU A 574 -21.58 6.40 -4.58
C GLU A 574 -21.98 7.87 -4.67
N ASN A 575 -21.33 8.73 -3.91
CA ASN A 575 -21.57 10.16 -3.86
C ASN A 575 -20.51 10.98 -4.61
N ALA A 576 -19.57 10.29 -5.28
CA ALA A 576 -18.54 10.98 -6.04
C ALA A 576 -19.19 11.70 -7.22
N ASP A 577 -19.19 13.02 -7.18
CA ASP A 577 -19.55 13.83 -8.33
C ASP A 577 -18.37 13.79 -9.32
N PRO A 578 -18.57 13.27 -10.54
CA PRO A 578 -17.53 13.29 -11.57
C PRO A 578 -17.10 14.73 -11.97
N ALA A 579 -17.90 15.73 -11.64
CA ALA A 579 -17.53 17.12 -11.78
C ALA A 579 -16.69 17.62 -10.59
N VAL A 580 -16.71 16.93 -9.46
CA VAL A 580 -15.83 17.16 -8.32
C VAL A 580 -14.56 16.34 -8.51
N ARG A 581 -13.74 16.78 -9.38
CA ARG A 581 -12.29 16.71 -9.13
C ARG A 581 -12.07 17.36 -7.77
N PRO A 582 -11.01 16.98 -7.00
CA PRO A 582 -10.71 17.63 -5.75
C PRO A 582 -10.93 19.12 -5.95
N PRO A 583 -11.57 19.84 -5.02
CA PRO A 583 -12.03 21.17 -5.30
C PRO A 583 -10.88 21.99 -5.84
N LEU A 584 -10.71 21.93 -7.15
CA LEU A 584 -9.99 23.00 -7.82
C LEU A 584 -10.74 24.24 -7.40
N PRO A 585 -10.07 25.25 -6.85
CA PRO A 585 -10.72 26.49 -6.49
C PRO A 585 -11.70 26.85 -7.59
N ARG A 586 -12.97 27.04 -7.24
CA ARG A 586 -14.09 27.17 -8.21
C ARG A 586 -13.87 28.20 -9.32
N ASP A 587 -12.82 28.98 -9.22
CA ASP A 587 -12.42 30.05 -10.14
C ASP A 587 -11.30 29.69 -11.12
N TRP A 588 -10.91 28.43 -11.21
CA TRP A 588 -9.93 27.94 -12.19
C TRP A 588 -10.50 27.82 -13.60
N LYS A 589 -11.44 28.66 -13.96
CA LYS A 589 -11.72 28.88 -15.37
C LYS A 589 -10.48 29.51 -15.97
N ARG A 590 -9.82 28.76 -16.85
CA ARG A 590 -8.75 29.27 -17.70
C ARG A 590 -9.21 30.63 -18.27
N LYS A 591 -8.67 31.71 -17.75
CA LYS A 591 -8.68 32.99 -18.43
C LYS A 591 -7.54 33.01 -19.42
#